data_6f04d6063d4c966f0f5cb4893566714a
#
_entry.id   6f04d6063d4c966f0f5cb4893566714a
#
_cell.length_a   1.000
_cell.length_b   1.000
_cell.length_c   1.000
_cell.angle_alpha   90.00
_cell.angle_beta   90.00
_cell.angle_gamma   90.00
#
_symmetry.space_group_name_H-M   'P 1'
#
loop_
_entity.id
_entity.type
_entity.pdbx_description
1 polymer ?
#
loop_
_entity_poly.entity_id
_entity_poly.type
_entity_poly.pdbx_seq_one_letter_code
_entity_poly.pdbx_strand_id
1 'polypeptide(L)'
;EVAWVWQANNYGPEVDYQFKSTPTYIDGILYTVAGQRRTVAAIDPATGETLWTYREPNTTRWERSMRQNYGKGVAYGEIDGRGVIFYTSPAFFLHALDAKTGRHIEGFGARVPLEGFPQTGVVDLLVDLLDDWAPWEAWDQPYDPDFGIPRELGFITTSSPPIVVNGTVVVGNSAEQGYNQTRIENVPGDILAYDVSTGDFKWKFHFIPRPGEV
;
A
#
# COMPACT_ATOMS: atom_id res chain seq x y z
N GLU A 1 4.36 -6.46 34.65
CA GLU A 1 5.67 -5.86 34.36
C GLU A 1 5.79 -5.66 32.83
N VAL A 2 6.25 -4.48 32.37
CA VAL A 2 6.50 -4.18 30.96
C VAL A 2 7.85 -4.79 30.59
N ALA A 3 7.88 -5.68 29.59
CA ALA A 3 9.11 -6.32 29.14
C ALA A 3 9.98 -5.36 28.30
N TRP A 4 9.36 -4.61 27.39
CA TRP A 4 10.02 -3.60 26.56
C TRP A 4 8.99 -2.61 25.98
N VAL A 5 9.50 -1.51 25.45
CA VAL A 5 8.71 -0.50 24.74
C VAL A 5 9.40 -0.18 23.42
N TRP A 6 8.69 -0.34 22.32
CA TRP A 6 9.14 0.05 20.98
C TRP A 6 8.52 1.39 20.58
N GLN A 7 9.34 2.33 20.12
CA GLN A 7 8.90 3.70 19.83
C GLN A 7 8.59 3.88 18.35
N ALA A 8 7.31 3.81 17.98
CA ALA A 8 6.82 4.00 16.61
C ALA A 8 7.01 5.44 16.07
N ASN A 9 7.12 6.42 16.92
CA ASN A 9 7.26 7.83 16.57
C ASN A 9 8.63 8.19 15.97
N ASN A 10 9.61 7.31 16.06
CA ASN A 10 10.96 7.56 15.53
C ASN A 10 11.11 7.28 14.02
N TYR A 11 10.02 6.86 13.34
CA TYR A 11 10.05 6.44 11.94
C TYR A 11 9.46 7.50 11.01
N GLY A 12 10.14 8.59 10.83
CA GLY A 12 9.74 9.63 9.89
C GLY A 12 10.39 10.97 10.18
N PRO A 13 10.23 11.98 9.29
CA PRO A 13 10.78 13.31 9.51
C PRO A 13 10.12 14.04 10.67
N GLU A 14 8.88 13.69 10.99
CA GLU A 14 8.10 14.23 12.10
C GLU A 14 7.47 13.12 12.93
N VAL A 15 7.10 13.43 14.15
CA VAL A 15 6.42 12.50 15.05
C VAL A 15 5.02 12.18 14.51
N ASP A 16 4.72 10.89 14.39
CA ASP A 16 3.38 10.43 14.05
C ASP A 16 2.49 10.35 15.29
N TYR A 17 1.50 11.23 15.37
CA TYR A 17 0.51 11.23 16.43
C TYR A 17 -0.70 10.32 16.18
N GLN A 18 -0.74 9.66 15.01
CA GLN A 18 -1.87 8.84 14.60
C GLN A 18 -1.49 7.37 14.38
N PHE A 19 -0.69 6.83 15.26
CA PHE A 19 -0.35 5.41 15.23
C PHE A 19 -1.61 4.54 15.45
N LYS A 20 -2.01 3.82 14.41
CA LYS A 20 -3.21 2.95 14.42
C LYS A 20 -2.93 1.55 13.89
N SER A 21 -1.67 1.18 13.80
CA SER A 21 -1.27 -0.13 13.30
C SER A 21 -1.69 -1.22 14.29
N THR A 22 -2.27 -2.29 13.75
CA THR A 22 -2.42 -3.56 14.47
C THR A 22 -1.22 -4.43 14.11
N PRO A 23 -0.34 -4.75 15.07
CA PRO A 23 0.80 -5.63 14.81
C PRO A 23 0.35 -7.03 14.44
N THR A 24 1.10 -7.67 13.53
CA THR A 24 0.88 -9.06 13.10
C THR A 24 2.06 -9.91 13.55
N TYR A 25 1.79 -10.99 14.30
CA TYR A 25 2.82 -11.92 14.76
C TYR A 25 2.80 -13.19 13.93
N ILE A 26 3.92 -13.51 13.27
CA ILE A 26 4.10 -14.70 12.43
C ILE A 26 5.51 -15.26 12.63
N ASP A 27 5.62 -16.56 12.86
CA ASP A 27 6.87 -17.31 12.91
C ASP A 27 7.96 -16.68 13.80
N GLY A 28 7.57 -16.17 14.96
CA GLY A 28 8.51 -15.59 15.91
C GLY A 28 8.87 -14.12 15.65
N ILE A 29 8.28 -13.47 14.65
CA ILE A 29 8.54 -12.06 14.31
C ILE A 29 7.23 -11.25 14.42
N LEU A 30 7.34 -10.06 14.97
CA LEU A 30 6.25 -9.10 15.05
C LEU A 30 6.41 -8.05 13.95
N TYR A 31 5.40 -7.89 13.12
CA TYR A 31 5.38 -6.90 12.02
C TYR A 31 4.42 -5.79 12.32
N THR A 32 4.81 -4.56 11.99
CA THR A 32 3.96 -3.37 12.12
C THR A 32 4.33 -2.32 11.08
N VAL A 33 3.51 -1.30 10.96
CA VAL A 33 3.85 -0.08 10.20
C VAL A 33 3.88 1.10 11.15
N ALA A 34 4.81 2.02 10.94
CA ALA A 34 5.03 3.15 11.83
C ALA A 34 5.47 4.41 11.09
N GLY A 35 5.25 5.54 11.73
CA GLY A 35 5.70 6.84 11.30
C GLY A 35 4.95 7.39 10.09
N GLN A 36 5.31 8.60 9.72
CA GLN A 36 4.66 9.38 8.67
C GLN A 36 4.68 8.71 7.29
N ARG A 37 5.64 7.83 7.04
CA ARG A 37 5.82 7.19 5.73
C ARG A 37 5.40 5.73 5.70
N ARG A 38 4.64 5.27 6.72
CA ARG A 38 4.26 3.87 6.86
C ARG A 38 5.46 2.94 6.72
N THR A 39 6.54 3.23 7.43
CA THR A 39 7.69 2.34 7.48
C THR A 39 7.26 0.98 8.02
N VAL A 40 7.46 -0.07 7.26
CA VAL A 40 7.28 -1.45 7.74
C VAL A 40 8.44 -1.78 8.67
N ALA A 41 8.16 -2.34 9.83
CA ALA A 41 9.15 -2.79 10.79
C ALA A 41 8.89 -4.24 11.18
N ALA A 42 9.94 -5.06 11.21
CA ALA A 42 9.97 -6.37 11.83
C ALA A 42 10.72 -6.28 13.14
N ILE A 43 10.14 -6.83 14.19
CA ILE A 43 10.58 -6.67 15.57
C ILE A 43 10.70 -8.05 16.21
N ASP A 44 11.78 -8.29 16.95
CA ASP A 44 11.89 -9.45 17.83
C ASP A 44 10.92 -9.25 19.02
N PRO A 45 9.90 -10.08 19.18
CA PRO A 45 8.91 -9.92 20.24
C PRO A 45 9.46 -10.21 21.63
N ALA A 46 10.59 -10.92 21.75
CA ALA A 46 11.20 -11.21 23.04
C ALA A 46 11.99 -10.02 23.59
N THR A 47 12.63 -9.25 22.71
CA THR A 47 13.54 -8.17 23.08
C THR A 47 13.05 -6.77 22.74
N GLY A 48 12.14 -6.65 21.76
CA GLY A 48 11.74 -5.37 21.19
C GLY A 48 12.76 -4.81 20.19
N GLU A 49 13.78 -5.59 19.83
CA GLU A 49 14.79 -5.19 18.84
C GLU A 49 14.19 -5.13 17.44
N THR A 50 14.52 -4.09 16.68
CA THR A 50 14.15 -3.97 15.28
C THR A 50 15.07 -4.80 14.42
N LEU A 51 14.52 -5.83 13.77
CA LEU A 51 15.28 -6.75 12.92
C LEU A 51 15.56 -6.15 11.53
N TRP A 52 14.55 -5.55 10.94
CA TRP A 52 14.66 -4.80 9.68
C TRP A 52 13.55 -3.76 9.55
N THR A 53 13.75 -2.81 8.66
CA THR A 53 12.73 -1.83 8.26
C THR A 53 12.74 -1.67 6.76
N TYR A 54 11.56 -1.36 6.21
CA TYR A 54 11.41 -0.93 4.83
C TYR A 54 10.56 0.32 4.75
N ARG A 55 10.97 1.24 3.90
CA ARG A 55 10.26 2.47 3.58
C ARG A 55 10.42 2.76 2.10
N GLU A 56 9.31 3.02 1.38
CA GLU A 56 9.41 3.36 -0.03
C GLU A 56 10.15 4.71 -0.24
N PRO A 57 10.80 4.89 -1.40
CA PRO A 57 11.41 6.16 -1.78
C PRO A 57 10.40 7.31 -1.82
N ASN A 58 10.89 8.53 -1.69
CA ASN A 58 10.07 9.73 -1.82
C ASN A 58 9.65 9.92 -3.28
N THR A 59 8.36 10.21 -3.49
CA THR A 59 7.80 10.57 -4.78
C THR A 59 6.89 11.76 -4.63
N THR A 60 6.66 12.49 -5.70
CA THR A 60 5.65 13.56 -5.74
C THR A 60 4.27 13.01 -5.35
N ARG A 61 3.96 11.79 -5.76
CA ARG A 61 2.73 11.09 -5.44
C ARG A 61 2.58 10.82 -3.93
N TRP A 62 3.67 10.42 -3.25
CA TRP A 62 3.67 10.30 -1.80
C TRP A 62 3.45 11.66 -1.11
N GLU A 63 4.15 12.71 -1.54
CA GLU A 63 4.03 14.06 -0.96
C GLU A 63 2.62 14.63 -1.08
N ARG A 64 1.90 14.24 -2.12
CA ARG A 64 0.52 14.64 -2.38
C ARG A 64 -0.51 13.77 -1.68
N SER A 65 -0.11 12.65 -1.11
CA SER A 65 -1.03 11.75 -0.40
C SER A 65 -1.65 12.42 0.83
N MET A 66 -2.95 12.34 0.97
CA MET A 66 -3.68 12.92 2.10
C MET A 66 -3.51 12.11 3.39
N ARG A 67 -3.10 10.85 3.29
CA ARG A 67 -3.01 9.91 4.42
C ARG A 67 -1.64 9.23 4.46
N GLN A 68 -0.61 10.06 4.52
CA GLN A 68 0.78 9.58 4.48
C GLN A 68 1.09 8.59 5.61
N ASN A 69 0.63 8.87 6.82
CA ASN A 69 0.98 8.14 8.03
C ASN A 69 -0.03 7.06 8.44
N TYR A 70 -1.21 7.04 7.99
CA TYR A 70 -2.38 6.34 8.52
C TYR A 70 -2.41 4.82 8.24
N GLY A 71 -1.27 4.13 8.28
CA GLY A 71 -1.19 2.69 8.07
C GLY A 71 -1.77 1.89 9.23
N LYS A 72 -2.60 0.87 8.95
CA LYS A 72 -3.23 0.02 9.97
C LYS A 72 -2.57 -1.33 10.16
N GLY A 73 -1.57 -1.69 9.35
CA GLY A 73 -0.84 -2.93 9.47
C GLY A 73 -0.36 -3.49 8.13
N VAL A 74 -0.02 -4.75 8.17
CA VAL A 74 0.48 -5.54 7.02
C VAL A 74 -0.31 -6.84 6.90
N ALA A 75 -0.22 -7.50 5.74
CA ALA A 75 -0.69 -8.86 5.56
C ALA A 75 0.48 -9.82 5.39
N TYR A 76 0.27 -11.08 5.73
CA TYR A 76 1.22 -12.16 5.51
C TYR A 76 0.67 -13.15 4.49
N GLY A 77 1.54 -13.65 3.65
CA GLY A 77 1.29 -14.76 2.74
C GLY A 77 2.56 -15.54 2.46
N GLU A 78 2.47 -16.51 1.58
CA GLU A 78 3.60 -17.33 1.16
C GLU A 78 3.70 -17.41 -0.36
N ILE A 79 4.93 -17.34 -0.86
CA ILE A 79 5.28 -17.57 -2.25
C ILE A 79 6.35 -18.68 -2.28
N ASP A 80 6.04 -19.83 -2.84
CA ASP A 80 6.93 -21.00 -2.93
C ASP A 80 7.53 -21.40 -1.57
N GLY A 81 6.70 -21.36 -0.51
CA GLY A 81 7.12 -21.69 0.86
C GLY A 81 7.97 -20.61 1.56
N ARG A 82 8.11 -19.45 0.94
CA ARG A 82 8.79 -18.28 1.50
C ARG A 82 7.78 -17.31 2.07
N GLY A 83 7.91 -16.95 3.33
CA GLY A 83 7.05 -15.96 3.97
C GLY A 83 7.22 -14.56 3.37
N VAL A 84 6.10 -13.90 3.10
CA VAL A 84 6.04 -12.59 2.43
C VAL A 84 5.13 -11.66 3.20
N ILE A 85 5.60 -10.45 3.42
CA ILE A 85 4.83 -9.33 3.97
C ILE A 85 4.32 -8.46 2.83
N PHE A 86 3.00 -8.32 2.75
CA PHE A 86 2.34 -7.41 1.83
C PHE A 86 1.87 -6.16 2.56
N TYR A 87 2.14 -5.00 2.00
CA TYR A 87 1.59 -3.75 2.50
C TYR A 87 1.32 -2.75 1.37
N THR A 88 0.36 -1.87 1.59
CA THR A 88 0.08 -0.75 0.69
C THR A 88 0.73 0.51 1.22
N SER A 89 1.50 1.16 0.37
CA SER A 89 2.18 2.40 0.70
C SER A 89 1.24 3.62 0.66
N PRO A 90 1.63 4.75 1.27
CA PRO A 90 0.88 6.00 1.14
C PRO A 90 0.72 6.49 -0.31
N ALA A 91 1.68 6.16 -1.18
CA ALA A 91 1.66 6.48 -2.60
C ALA A 91 0.85 5.49 -3.45
N PHE A 92 0.13 4.56 -2.82
CA PHE A 92 -0.75 3.60 -3.50
C PHE A 92 -0.01 2.57 -4.35
N PHE A 93 1.10 2.07 -3.82
CA PHE A 93 1.79 0.89 -4.33
C PHE A 93 1.55 -0.32 -3.41
N LEU A 94 1.38 -1.49 -3.98
CA LEU A 94 1.41 -2.76 -3.26
C LEU A 94 2.83 -3.31 -3.30
N HIS A 95 3.43 -3.49 -2.13
CA HIS A 95 4.77 -4.07 -1.97
C HIS A 95 4.69 -5.49 -1.44
N ALA A 96 5.54 -6.36 -1.99
CA ALA A 96 5.79 -7.72 -1.50
C ALA A 96 7.23 -7.80 -0.96
N LEU A 97 7.38 -7.99 0.34
CA LEU A 97 8.67 -8.01 1.04
C LEU A 97 8.92 -9.39 1.65
N ASP A 98 10.11 -9.91 1.51
CA ASP A 98 10.53 -11.10 2.23
C ASP A 98 10.39 -10.90 3.74
N ALA A 99 9.68 -11.77 4.40
CA ALA A 99 9.35 -11.64 5.81
C ALA A 99 10.58 -11.60 6.72
N LYS A 100 11.66 -12.29 6.36
CA LYS A 100 12.87 -12.36 7.18
C LYS A 100 13.83 -11.20 6.96
N THR A 101 13.82 -10.60 5.77
CA THR A 101 14.87 -9.64 5.38
C THR A 101 14.36 -8.25 4.99
N GLY A 102 13.06 -8.10 4.74
CA GLY A 102 12.46 -6.86 4.25
C GLY A 102 12.83 -6.51 2.80
N ARG A 103 13.50 -7.42 2.07
CA ARG A 103 13.84 -7.22 0.65
C ARG A 103 12.66 -7.56 -0.23
N HIS A 104 12.54 -6.87 -1.35
CA HIS A 104 11.49 -7.13 -2.32
C HIS A 104 11.57 -8.55 -2.89
N ILE A 105 10.41 -9.16 -3.12
CA ILE A 105 10.30 -10.48 -3.74
C ILE A 105 10.55 -10.34 -5.24
N GLU A 106 11.54 -11.06 -5.73
CA GLU A 106 11.84 -11.15 -7.16
C GLU A 106 10.70 -11.85 -7.90
N GLY A 107 10.31 -11.31 -9.05
CA GLY A 107 9.24 -11.86 -9.89
C GLY A 107 7.83 -11.42 -9.49
N PHE A 108 7.64 -10.70 -8.37
CA PHE A 108 6.36 -10.10 -8.03
C PHE A 108 6.22 -8.71 -8.63
N GLY A 109 5.10 -8.44 -9.31
CA GLY A 109 4.80 -7.16 -9.95
C GLY A 109 5.74 -6.80 -11.10
N ALA A 110 5.71 -5.53 -11.48
CA ALA A 110 6.50 -4.99 -12.57
C ALA A 110 7.43 -3.87 -12.07
N ARG A 111 8.42 -3.51 -12.90
CA ARG A 111 9.28 -2.38 -12.62
C ARG A 111 8.47 -1.08 -12.62
N VAL A 112 8.50 -0.36 -11.50
CA VAL A 112 8.04 1.03 -11.44
C VAL A 112 9.20 1.94 -11.88
N PRO A 113 9.06 2.75 -12.94
CA PRO A 113 10.15 3.53 -13.52
C PRO A 113 10.44 4.82 -12.72
N LEU A 114 10.61 4.69 -11.41
CA LEU A 114 10.89 5.80 -10.49
C LEU A 114 12.26 5.64 -9.85
N GLU A 115 12.91 6.76 -9.57
CA GLU A 115 14.22 6.78 -8.91
C GLU A 115 14.13 6.17 -7.50
N GLY A 116 15.06 5.28 -7.20
CA GLY A 116 15.13 4.58 -5.92
C GLY A 116 14.14 3.43 -5.74
N PHE A 117 13.19 3.24 -6.66
CA PHE A 117 12.30 2.09 -6.61
C PHE A 117 13.02 0.79 -7.00
N PRO A 118 12.60 -0.35 -6.44
CA PRO A 118 13.16 -1.63 -6.80
C PRO A 118 12.79 -2.03 -8.22
N GLN A 119 13.54 -2.99 -8.80
CA GLN A 119 13.26 -3.51 -10.13
C GLN A 119 12.06 -4.48 -10.15
N THR A 120 11.63 -4.94 -8.99
CA THR A 120 10.58 -5.96 -8.78
C THR A 120 10.01 -5.85 -7.37
N GLY A 121 8.96 -6.61 -7.05
CA GLY A 121 8.35 -6.65 -5.72
C GLY A 121 7.33 -5.55 -5.47
N VAL A 122 6.87 -4.86 -6.52
CA VAL A 122 5.93 -3.73 -6.43
C VAL A 122 4.88 -3.80 -7.55
N VAL A 123 3.64 -3.50 -7.21
CA VAL A 123 2.54 -3.26 -8.15
C VAL A 123 2.06 -1.82 -8.00
N ASP A 124 1.93 -1.10 -9.10
CA ASP A 124 1.28 0.21 -9.12
C ASP A 124 -0.23 0.05 -9.22
N LEU A 125 -0.91 0.20 -8.09
CA LEU A 125 -2.35 -0.01 -7.97
C LEU A 125 -3.19 0.98 -8.79
N LEU A 126 -2.64 2.16 -9.12
CA LEU A 126 -3.37 3.16 -9.89
C LEU A 126 -3.60 2.75 -11.32
N VAL A 127 -2.70 1.96 -11.90
CA VAL A 127 -2.85 1.47 -13.28
C VAL A 127 -4.16 0.71 -13.44
N ASP A 128 -4.39 -0.26 -12.54
CA ASP A 128 -5.60 -1.10 -12.60
C ASP A 128 -6.84 -0.40 -12.04
N LEU A 129 -6.66 0.58 -11.16
CA LEU A 129 -7.77 1.37 -10.62
C LEU A 129 -8.39 2.28 -11.68
N LEU A 130 -7.58 2.84 -12.57
CA LEU A 130 -7.97 3.87 -13.50
C LEU A 130 -8.38 3.34 -14.88
N ASP A 131 -8.03 2.10 -15.24
CA ASP A 131 -8.13 1.53 -16.59
C ASP A 131 -9.53 1.59 -17.23
N ASP A 132 -10.58 1.54 -16.42
CA ASP A 132 -11.97 1.55 -16.85
C ASP A 132 -12.77 2.73 -16.26
N TRP A 133 -12.10 3.77 -15.76
CA TRP A 133 -12.75 4.94 -15.18
C TRP A 133 -12.86 6.09 -16.19
N ALA A 134 -14.08 6.36 -16.68
CA ALA A 134 -14.34 7.30 -17.76
C ALA A 134 -13.74 8.72 -17.60
N PRO A 135 -13.71 9.35 -16.39
CA PRO A 135 -13.03 10.62 -16.23
C PRO A 135 -11.53 10.56 -16.47
N TRP A 136 -10.88 9.39 -16.24
CA TRP A 136 -9.48 9.17 -16.56
C TRP A 136 -9.27 8.97 -18.05
N GLU A 137 -10.12 8.18 -18.71
CA GLU A 137 -10.09 8.00 -20.16
C GLU A 137 -10.24 9.32 -20.92
N ALA A 138 -11.03 10.24 -20.36
CA ALA A 138 -11.21 11.59 -20.92
C ALA A 138 -10.07 12.57 -20.56
N TRP A 139 -9.12 12.16 -19.70
CA TRP A 139 -7.97 12.97 -19.29
C TRP A 139 -6.87 12.86 -20.36
N ASP A 140 -6.72 13.89 -21.17
CA ASP A 140 -5.78 13.94 -22.29
C ASP A 140 -4.31 14.14 -21.85
N GLN A 141 -3.85 13.33 -20.90
CA GLN A 141 -2.47 13.33 -20.44
C GLN A 141 -1.99 11.89 -20.20
N PRO A 142 -0.75 11.55 -20.52
CA PRO A 142 -0.21 10.24 -20.21
C PRO A 142 -0.13 10.01 -18.69
N TYR A 143 -0.30 8.78 -18.27
CA TYR A 143 -0.08 8.40 -16.88
C TYR A 143 1.40 8.58 -16.49
N ASP A 144 1.61 9.32 -15.40
CA ASP A 144 2.92 9.54 -14.79
C ASP A 144 2.94 8.85 -13.42
N PRO A 145 3.70 7.79 -13.21
CA PRO A 145 3.75 7.06 -11.94
C PRO A 145 4.30 7.89 -10.77
N ASP A 146 5.11 8.94 -11.01
CA ASP A 146 5.57 9.85 -9.95
C ASP A 146 4.46 10.82 -9.53
N PHE A 147 3.65 11.26 -10.46
CA PHE A 147 2.60 12.23 -10.19
C PHE A 147 1.31 11.57 -9.68
N GLY A 148 0.93 10.43 -10.24
CA GLY A 148 -0.31 9.73 -9.94
C GLY A 148 -1.54 10.45 -10.47
N ILE A 149 -2.58 10.59 -9.65
CA ILE A 149 -3.85 11.19 -10.06
C ILE A 149 -3.83 12.70 -9.81
N PRO A 150 -4.19 13.52 -10.81
CA PRO A 150 -4.39 14.95 -10.62
C PRO A 150 -5.45 15.25 -9.55
N ARG A 151 -5.24 16.29 -8.76
CA ARG A 151 -6.17 16.69 -7.69
C ARG A 151 -7.56 17.04 -8.20
N GLU A 152 -7.63 17.51 -9.43
CA GLU A 152 -8.86 17.85 -10.13
C GLU A 152 -9.78 16.64 -10.35
N LEU A 153 -9.22 15.45 -10.40
CA LEU A 153 -9.93 14.18 -10.55
C LEU A 153 -10.27 13.50 -9.22
N GLY A 154 -9.74 14.01 -8.13
CA GLY A 154 -10.03 13.52 -6.79
C GLY A 154 -8.82 12.92 -6.08
N PHE A 155 -9.09 12.35 -4.91
CA PHE A 155 -8.09 11.70 -4.07
C PHE A 155 -8.53 10.32 -3.66
N ILE A 156 -7.56 9.44 -3.58
CA ILE A 156 -7.74 8.12 -2.99
C ILE A 156 -6.82 7.94 -1.79
N THR A 157 -7.23 7.06 -0.90
CA THR A 157 -6.39 6.59 0.20
C THR A 157 -6.49 5.09 0.33
N THR A 158 -5.43 4.49 0.82
CA THR A 158 -5.44 3.14 1.34
C THR A 158 -4.75 3.13 2.69
N SER A 159 -5.43 2.71 3.72
CA SER A 159 -4.86 2.63 5.07
C SER A 159 -5.03 1.26 5.71
N SER A 160 -5.97 0.47 5.19
CA SER A 160 -6.18 -0.91 5.65
C SER A 160 -5.07 -1.81 5.12
N PRO A 161 -4.62 -2.81 5.90
CA PRO A 161 -3.73 -3.82 5.37
C PRO A 161 -4.41 -4.58 4.23
N PRO A 162 -3.65 -5.12 3.27
CA PRO A 162 -4.16 -6.10 2.32
C PRO A 162 -4.74 -7.34 3.03
N ILE A 163 -5.50 -8.15 2.31
CA ILE A 163 -5.91 -9.48 2.76
C ILE A 163 -5.31 -10.50 1.81
N VAL A 164 -4.69 -11.55 2.35
CA VAL A 164 -4.20 -12.67 1.56
C VAL A 164 -5.13 -13.87 1.76
N VAL A 165 -5.73 -14.34 0.67
CA VAL A 165 -6.67 -15.46 0.69
C VAL A 165 -6.66 -16.23 -0.62
N ASN A 166 -6.59 -17.56 -0.55
CA ASN A 166 -6.67 -18.45 -1.72
C ASN A 166 -5.79 -18.03 -2.91
N GLY A 167 -4.51 -17.77 -2.66
CA GLY A 167 -3.57 -17.36 -3.70
C GLY A 167 -3.82 -15.96 -4.29
N THR A 168 -4.49 -15.10 -3.53
CA THR A 168 -4.86 -13.75 -3.97
C THR A 168 -4.55 -12.73 -2.90
N VAL A 169 -3.98 -11.60 -3.29
CA VAL A 169 -3.83 -10.40 -2.46
C VAL A 169 -4.96 -9.44 -2.82
N VAL A 170 -5.79 -9.11 -1.85
CA VAL A 170 -6.93 -8.20 -2.02
C VAL A 170 -6.63 -6.88 -1.34
N VAL A 171 -6.79 -5.78 -2.07
CA VAL A 171 -6.50 -4.42 -1.63
C VAL A 171 -7.75 -3.57 -1.74
N GLY A 172 -8.17 -2.96 -0.64
CA GLY A 172 -9.24 -1.97 -0.64
C GLY A 172 -8.68 -0.55 -0.65
N ASN A 173 -9.38 0.34 -1.30
CA ASN A 173 -9.11 1.77 -1.24
C ASN A 173 -10.40 2.55 -0.94
N SER A 174 -10.23 3.79 -0.53
CA SER A 174 -11.33 4.72 -0.29
C SER A 174 -11.12 5.98 -1.10
N ALA A 175 -12.17 6.45 -1.75
CA ALA A 175 -12.21 7.82 -2.21
C ALA A 175 -12.27 8.77 -1.00
N GLU A 176 -11.42 9.77 -0.95
CA GLU A 176 -11.47 10.80 0.09
C GLU A 176 -12.62 11.75 -0.18
N GLN A 177 -13.71 11.55 0.52
CA GLN A 177 -14.90 12.41 0.41
C GLN A 177 -14.87 13.52 1.46
N GLY A 178 -15.31 14.71 1.07
CA GLY A 178 -15.39 15.88 1.96
C GLY A 178 -14.11 16.70 2.06
N TYR A 179 -13.03 16.27 1.41
CA TYR A 179 -11.76 17.01 1.32
C TYR A 179 -11.50 17.40 -0.14
N ASN A 180 -11.56 18.64 -0.48
CA ASN A 180 -11.23 19.17 -1.80
C ASN A 180 -11.99 18.53 -2.99
N GLN A 181 -13.19 18.06 -2.76
CA GLN A 181 -14.04 17.57 -3.83
C GLN A 181 -14.57 18.73 -4.64
N THR A 182 -14.22 18.76 -5.90
CA THR A 182 -14.70 19.75 -6.86
C THR A 182 -15.63 19.14 -7.91
N ARG A 183 -15.82 17.81 -7.87
CA ARG A 183 -16.55 17.06 -8.90
C ARG A 183 -17.49 16.02 -8.27
N ILE A 184 -18.56 15.69 -9.01
CA ILE A 184 -19.48 14.59 -8.66
C ILE A 184 -18.77 13.25 -8.88
N GLU A 185 -18.08 13.10 -10.01
CA GLU A 185 -17.26 11.93 -10.29
C GLU A 185 -15.94 12.06 -9.50
N ASN A 186 -15.73 11.13 -8.62
CA ASN A 186 -14.48 11.00 -7.87
C ASN A 186 -13.76 9.72 -8.26
N VAL A 187 -12.45 9.66 -7.98
CA VAL A 187 -11.68 8.43 -8.15
C VAL A 187 -12.38 7.28 -7.44
N PRO A 188 -12.56 6.12 -8.11
CA PRO A 188 -13.33 5.01 -7.53
C PRO A 188 -12.71 4.49 -6.23
N GLY A 189 -13.58 4.11 -5.29
CA GLY A 189 -13.20 3.42 -4.05
C GLY A 189 -13.30 1.90 -4.21
N ASP A 190 -12.71 1.33 -5.25
CA ASP A 190 -12.87 -0.07 -5.62
C ASP A 190 -12.00 -1.04 -4.80
N ILE A 191 -12.33 -2.33 -4.84
CA ILE A 191 -11.45 -3.40 -4.38
C ILE A 191 -10.70 -3.96 -5.57
N LEU A 192 -9.38 -4.09 -5.44
CA LEU A 192 -8.48 -4.70 -6.42
C LEU A 192 -7.94 -6.01 -5.91
N ALA A 193 -7.75 -6.98 -6.80
CA ALA A 193 -7.20 -8.28 -6.46
C ALA A 193 -6.07 -8.68 -7.41
N TYR A 194 -5.02 -9.24 -6.83
CA TYR A 194 -3.79 -9.62 -7.51
C TYR A 194 -3.40 -11.05 -7.18
N ASP A 195 -2.73 -11.70 -8.09
CA ASP A 195 -2.11 -13.00 -7.82
C ASP A 195 -1.03 -12.86 -6.74
N VAL A 196 -1.04 -13.73 -5.73
CA VAL A 196 -0.14 -13.64 -4.59
C VAL A 196 1.33 -13.88 -4.99
N SER A 197 1.57 -14.66 -6.04
CA SER A 197 2.91 -15.07 -6.45
C SER A 197 3.52 -14.12 -7.48
N THR A 198 2.71 -13.62 -8.41
CA THR A 198 3.20 -12.81 -9.53
C THR A 198 2.87 -11.32 -9.41
N GLY A 199 1.85 -10.97 -8.63
CA GLY A 199 1.33 -9.59 -8.61
C GLY A 199 0.49 -9.23 -9.84
N ASP A 200 0.15 -10.22 -10.69
CA ASP A 200 -0.72 -9.99 -11.84
C ASP A 200 -2.13 -9.63 -11.39
N PHE A 201 -2.73 -8.67 -12.06
CA PHE A 201 -4.11 -8.27 -11.81
C PHE A 201 -5.08 -9.42 -12.12
N LYS A 202 -6.03 -9.66 -11.20
CA LYS A 202 -7.03 -10.74 -11.33
C LYS A 202 -8.43 -10.23 -11.58
N TRP A 203 -8.86 -9.29 -10.75
CA TRP A 203 -10.20 -8.71 -10.85
C TRP A 203 -10.30 -7.41 -10.03
N LYS A 204 -11.34 -6.63 -10.36
CA LYS A 204 -11.78 -5.42 -9.67
C LYS A 204 -13.24 -5.57 -9.28
N PHE A 205 -13.60 -5.04 -8.11
CA PHE A 205 -14.99 -4.97 -7.65
C PHE A 205 -15.36 -3.50 -7.39
N HIS A 206 -16.37 -3.04 -8.11
CA HIS A 206 -16.90 -1.69 -7.96
C HIS A 206 -17.90 -1.62 -6.81
N PHE A 207 -17.57 -0.87 -5.76
CA PHE A 207 -18.52 -0.61 -4.66
C PHE A 207 -19.70 0.24 -5.10
N ILE A 208 -19.46 1.16 -6.01
CA ILE A 208 -20.51 1.94 -6.67
C ILE A 208 -20.63 1.38 -8.08
N PRO A 209 -21.71 0.64 -8.37
CA PRO A 209 -21.89 0.06 -9.70
C PRO A 209 -21.82 1.12 -10.80
N ARG A 210 -21.22 0.78 -11.91
CA ARG A 210 -21.15 1.63 -13.08
C ARG A 210 -22.43 1.53 -13.92
N PRO A 211 -22.72 2.49 -14.80
CA PRO A 211 -23.84 2.38 -15.71
C PRO A 211 -23.81 1.08 -16.51
N GLY A 212 -24.85 0.26 -16.35
CA GLY A 212 -24.96 -1.04 -17.02
C GLY A 212 -24.51 -2.27 -16.22
N GLU A 213 -24.01 -2.11 -15.01
CA GLU A 213 -23.64 -3.22 -14.10
C GLU A 213 -24.77 -3.71 -13.20
N VAL A 214 -25.92 -3.01 -13.17
CA VAL A 214 -27.13 -3.34 -12.40
C VAL A 214 -28.36 -3.25 -13.28
#